data_8a9b6db4c14eb70eef660b94827f4d32
#
_entry.id   8a9b6db4c14eb70eef660b94827f4d32
#
_cell.length_a   1.000
_cell.length_b   1.000
_cell.length_c   1.000
_cell.angle_alpha   90.00
_cell.angle_beta   90.00
_cell.angle_gamma   90.00
#
_symmetry.space_group_name_H-M   'P 1'
#
loop_
_entity.id
_entity.type
_entity.pdbx_description
1 polymer ?
#
loop_
_entity_poly.entity_id
_entity_poly.type
_entity_poly.pdbx_seq_one_letter_code
_entity_poly.pdbx_strand_id
1 'polypeptide(L)'
;MTRLFSVPLFLLFAAGTAIAGSDAPSEREWHTSECVAALDVRSEDLARQVKAGQSESRPLLVSTLEAGAAFIGQAYLQGERDEARSQSQLAAALQAQKQLPEADLAARQSSCALEGARLLSQTDVIGRFVISRLVQRRLQKLVGD
;
A
#
# COMPACT_ATOMS: atom_id res chain seq x y z
N MET A 1 62.45 29.07 38.79
CA MET A 1 62.05 27.95 37.94
C MET A 1 60.58 27.72 38.16
N THR A 2 59.73 28.39 37.39
CA THR A 2 58.26 28.37 37.56
C THR A 2 57.66 27.77 36.29
N ARG A 3 57.13 26.54 36.36
CA ARG A 3 56.47 25.87 35.28
C ARG A 3 55.00 26.22 35.28
N LEU A 4 54.58 26.96 34.27
CA LEU A 4 53.18 27.24 33.94
C LEU A 4 52.54 25.99 33.36
N PHE A 5 51.53 25.45 34.06
CA PHE A 5 50.67 24.42 33.52
C PHE A 5 49.54 25.07 32.73
N SER A 6 49.59 24.88 31.42
CA SER A 6 48.51 25.27 30.51
C SER A 6 47.45 24.18 30.52
N VAL A 7 46.23 24.52 30.96
CA VAL A 7 45.06 23.63 30.94
C VAL A 7 44.33 23.86 29.61
N PRO A 8 44.14 22.84 28.77
CA PRO A 8 43.31 22.98 27.58
C PRO A 8 41.82 22.91 27.97
N LEU A 9 41.11 23.96 27.66
CA LEU A 9 39.66 24.08 27.77
C LEU A 9 39.04 23.21 26.67
N PHE A 10 38.50 22.02 27.03
CA PHE A 10 37.72 21.19 26.14
C PHE A 10 36.34 21.82 25.99
N LEU A 11 36.11 22.46 24.83
CA LEU A 11 34.76 22.82 24.33
C LEU A 11 34.01 21.55 23.96
N LEU A 12 33.09 21.13 24.83
CA LEU A 12 32.09 20.12 24.54
C LEU A 12 31.09 20.70 23.53
N PHE A 13 31.30 20.39 22.25
CA PHE A 13 30.26 20.51 21.24
C PHE A 13 29.19 19.45 21.53
N ALA A 14 28.10 19.87 22.14
CA ALA A 14 26.87 19.08 22.13
C ALA A 14 26.35 19.03 20.71
N ALA A 15 26.71 17.97 20.00
CA ALA A 15 26.06 17.62 18.73
C ALA A 15 24.61 17.28 19.03
N GLY A 16 23.72 18.26 18.84
CA GLY A 16 22.29 18.01 18.79
C GLY A 16 22.04 17.05 17.65
N THR A 17 21.79 15.78 17.99
CA THR A 17 21.23 14.81 17.04
C THR A 17 19.82 15.29 16.70
N ALA A 18 19.68 16.01 15.58
CA ALA A 18 18.40 16.18 14.93
C ALA A 18 17.92 14.75 14.62
N ILE A 19 16.89 14.32 15.33
CA ILE A 19 16.14 13.11 14.99
C ILE A 19 15.43 13.49 13.68
N ALA A 20 16.06 13.21 12.53
CA ALA A 20 15.42 13.21 11.26
C ALA A 20 14.30 12.18 11.38
N GLY A 21 13.05 12.63 11.32
CA GLY A 21 11.91 11.73 11.26
C GLY A 21 12.18 10.70 10.16
N SER A 22 12.08 9.43 10.51
CA SER A 22 12.34 8.35 9.56
C SER A 22 11.38 8.50 8.38
N ASP A 23 11.88 8.89 7.20
CA ASP A 23 11.11 8.93 5.94
C ASP A 23 10.75 7.52 5.44
N ALA A 24 11.25 6.49 6.11
CA ALA A 24 10.91 5.12 5.81
C ALA A 24 9.45 4.83 6.18
N PRO A 25 8.70 4.11 5.31
CA PRO A 25 7.34 3.69 5.61
C PRO A 25 7.32 2.80 6.85
N SER A 26 6.28 2.92 7.67
CA SER A 26 6.03 1.97 8.73
C SER A 26 5.74 0.59 8.14
N GLU A 27 5.94 -0.46 8.94
CA GLU A 27 5.63 -1.84 8.53
C GLU A 27 4.18 -1.98 8.04
N ARG A 28 3.25 -1.29 8.68
CA ARG A 28 1.83 -1.29 8.28
C ARG A 28 1.59 -0.56 6.96
N GLU A 29 2.19 0.62 6.75
CA GLU A 29 2.09 1.36 5.48
C GLU A 29 2.66 0.52 4.33
N TRP A 30 3.79 -0.15 4.58
CA TRP A 30 4.40 -1.03 3.60
C TRP A 30 3.51 -2.24 3.28
N HIS A 31 2.99 -2.93 4.31
CA HIS A 31 2.06 -4.05 4.13
C HIS A 31 0.80 -3.64 3.33
N THR A 32 0.22 -2.48 3.65
CA THR A 32 -0.90 -1.92 2.89
C THR A 32 -0.54 -1.75 1.41
N SER A 33 0.60 -1.14 1.13
CA SER A 33 1.06 -0.93 -0.25
C SER A 33 1.33 -2.23 -0.99
N GLU A 34 1.91 -3.24 -0.33
CA GLU A 34 2.12 -4.58 -0.90
C GLU A 34 0.80 -5.28 -1.23
N CYS A 35 -0.20 -5.20 -0.35
CA CYS A 35 -1.50 -5.80 -0.60
C CYS A 35 -2.26 -5.09 -1.73
N VAL A 36 -2.27 -3.75 -1.76
CA VAL A 36 -2.87 -2.99 -2.86
C VAL A 36 -2.18 -3.34 -4.18
N ALA A 37 -0.84 -3.40 -4.21
CA ALA A 37 -0.08 -3.76 -5.40
C ALA A 37 -0.38 -5.19 -5.89
N ALA A 38 -0.42 -6.17 -5.00
CA ALA A 38 -0.72 -7.56 -5.34
C ALA A 38 -2.14 -7.72 -5.90
N LEU A 39 -3.12 -7.01 -5.32
CA LEU A 39 -4.50 -7.02 -5.79
C LEU A 39 -4.68 -6.25 -7.10
N ASP A 40 -3.89 -5.19 -7.34
CA ASP A 40 -3.89 -4.46 -8.61
C ASP A 40 -3.40 -5.35 -9.76
N VAL A 41 -2.28 -6.04 -9.57
CA VAL A 41 -1.76 -7.04 -10.54
C VAL A 41 -2.82 -8.11 -10.85
N ARG A 42 -3.46 -8.67 -9.82
CA ARG A 42 -4.54 -9.65 -9.99
C ARG A 42 -5.75 -9.07 -10.74
N SER A 43 -6.12 -7.83 -10.44
CA SER A 43 -7.24 -7.15 -11.11
C SER A 43 -6.99 -6.96 -12.61
N GLU A 44 -5.76 -6.62 -12.99
CA GLU A 44 -5.38 -6.50 -14.40
C GLU A 44 -5.45 -7.84 -15.12
N ASP A 45 -5.01 -8.94 -14.48
CA ASP A 45 -5.11 -10.29 -15.05
C ASP A 45 -6.57 -10.71 -15.26
N LEU A 46 -7.42 -10.51 -14.25
CA LEU A 46 -8.84 -10.81 -14.32
C LEU A 46 -9.55 -9.94 -15.38
N ALA A 47 -9.18 -8.67 -15.49
CA ALA A 47 -9.72 -7.78 -16.51
C ALA A 47 -9.36 -8.25 -17.94
N ARG A 48 -8.14 -8.78 -18.14
CA ARG A 48 -7.75 -9.39 -19.42
C ARG A 48 -8.61 -10.62 -19.74
N GLN A 49 -8.88 -11.46 -18.74
CA GLN A 49 -9.77 -12.63 -18.88
C GLN A 49 -11.20 -12.21 -19.28
N VAL A 50 -11.76 -11.20 -18.58
CA VAL A 50 -13.09 -10.67 -18.91
C VAL A 50 -13.15 -10.14 -20.36
N LYS A 51 -12.12 -9.37 -20.77
CA LYS A 51 -12.00 -8.86 -22.15
C LYS A 51 -11.84 -9.97 -23.20
N ALA A 52 -11.25 -11.09 -22.81
CA ALA A 52 -11.14 -12.29 -23.66
C ALA A 52 -12.44 -13.13 -23.70
N GLY A 53 -13.52 -12.65 -23.09
CA GLY A 53 -14.83 -13.32 -23.09
C GLY A 53 -15.09 -14.26 -21.92
N GLN A 54 -14.18 -14.34 -20.94
CA GLN A 54 -14.36 -15.15 -19.72
C GLN A 54 -15.19 -14.34 -18.69
N SER A 55 -16.49 -14.25 -18.95
CA SER A 55 -17.41 -13.44 -18.13
C SER A 55 -17.51 -13.93 -16.68
N GLU A 56 -17.23 -15.19 -16.40
CA GLU A 56 -17.17 -15.78 -15.07
C GLU A 56 -16.06 -15.18 -14.17
N SER A 57 -15.04 -14.55 -14.75
CA SER A 57 -14.00 -13.86 -14.01
C SER A 57 -14.45 -12.48 -13.49
N ARG A 58 -15.58 -11.95 -13.97
CA ARG A 58 -16.06 -10.60 -13.58
C ARG A 58 -16.42 -10.48 -12.10
N PRO A 59 -17.14 -11.39 -11.44
CA PRO A 59 -17.41 -11.31 -10.00
C PRO A 59 -16.12 -11.33 -9.18
N LEU A 60 -15.12 -12.11 -9.58
CA LEU A 60 -13.82 -12.16 -8.91
C LEU A 60 -13.03 -10.87 -9.11
N LEU A 61 -13.10 -10.26 -10.29
CA LEU A 61 -12.52 -8.93 -10.53
C LEU A 61 -13.14 -7.88 -9.60
N VAL A 62 -14.46 -7.84 -9.48
CA VAL A 62 -15.16 -6.89 -8.60
C VAL A 62 -14.71 -7.09 -7.15
N SER A 63 -14.76 -8.30 -6.62
CA SER A 63 -14.35 -8.59 -5.24
C SER A 63 -12.87 -8.28 -4.96
N THR A 64 -12.00 -8.47 -5.95
CA THR A 64 -10.57 -8.11 -5.87
C THR A 64 -10.38 -6.59 -5.78
N LEU A 65 -11.12 -5.83 -6.59
CA LEU A 65 -11.12 -4.36 -6.56
C LEU A 65 -11.68 -3.82 -5.24
N GLU A 66 -12.75 -4.43 -4.72
CA GLU A 66 -13.33 -4.07 -3.42
C GLU A 66 -12.36 -4.31 -2.28
N ALA A 67 -11.64 -5.44 -2.28
CA ALA A 67 -10.60 -5.74 -1.30
C ALA A 67 -9.47 -4.70 -1.33
N GLY A 68 -8.97 -4.34 -2.52
CA GLY A 68 -7.95 -3.30 -2.69
C GLY A 68 -8.41 -1.93 -2.20
N ALA A 69 -9.65 -1.55 -2.54
CA ALA A 69 -10.24 -0.28 -2.09
C ALA A 69 -10.45 -0.23 -0.57
N ALA A 70 -10.73 -1.38 0.07
CA ALA A 70 -10.85 -1.46 1.53
C ALA A 70 -9.53 -1.17 2.25
N PHE A 71 -8.39 -1.64 1.73
CA PHE A 71 -7.06 -1.26 2.24
C PHE A 71 -6.80 0.24 2.14
N ILE A 72 -7.10 0.85 0.99
CA ILE A 72 -6.93 2.29 0.77
C ILE A 72 -7.81 3.08 1.75
N GLY A 73 -9.07 2.68 1.91
CA GLY A 73 -10.00 3.30 2.86
C GLY A 73 -9.51 3.20 4.30
N GLN A 74 -8.99 2.05 4.70
CA GLN A 74 -8.44 1.84 6.04
C GLN A 74 -7.21 2.72 6.29
N ALA A 75 -6.28 2.79 5.34
CA ALA A 75 -5.11 3.66 5.41
C ALA A 75 -5.52 5.14 5.60
N TYR A 76 -6.48 5.60 4.81
CA TYR A 76 -7.01 6.96 4.91
C TYR A 76 -7.62 7.26 6.29
N LEU A 77 -8.38 6.32 6.86
CA LEU A 77 -8.96 6.45 8.20
C LEU A 77 -7.89 6.48 9.29
N GLN A 78 -6.73 5.85 9.06
CA GLN A 78 -5.58 5.85 9.97
C GLN A 78 -4.71 7.11 9.83
N GLY A 79 -5.08 8.04 8.96
CA GLY A 79 -4.38 9.33 8.80
C GLY A 79 -3.31 9.36 7.71
N GLU A 80 -3.19 8.30 6.90
CA GLU A 80 -2.30 8.27 5.75
C GLU A 80 -2.90 9.11 4.61
N ARG A 81 -2.51 10.39 4.55
CA ARG A 81 -3.06 11.38 3.62
C ARG A 81 -2.02 12.00 2.70
N ASP A 82 -0.77 11.59 2.82
CA ASP A 82 0.29 12.03 1.90
C ASP A 82 0.20 11.21 0.60
N GLU A 83 -0.44 11.80 -0.39
CA GLU A 83 -0.68 11.16 -1.69
C GLU A 83 0.64 10.87 -2.42
N ALA A 84 1.59 11.80 -2.42
CA ALA A 84 2.88 11.63 -3.11
C ALA A 84 3.68 10.47 -2.50
N ARG A 85 3.71 10.37 -1.17
CA ARG A 85 4.34 9.28 -0.44
C ARG A 85 3.64 7.94 -0.73
N SER A 86 2.32 7.91 -0.65
CA SER A 86 1.53 6.69 -0.93
C SER A 86 1.72 6.19 -2.35
N GLN A 87 1.76 7.09 -3.34
CA GLN A 87 2.04 6.73 -4.73
C GLN A 87 3.45 6.18 -4.92
N SER A 88 4.46 6.77 -4.28
CA SER A 88 5.85 6.28 -4.33
C SER A 88 5.97 4.88 -3.71
N GLN A 89 5.34 4.64 -2.57
CA GLN A 89 5.32 3.33 -1.91
C GLN A 89 4.61 2.28 -2.77
N LEU A 90 3.45 2.63 -3.35
CA LEU A 90 2.72 1.73 -4.24
C LEU A 90 3.54 1.37 -5.47
N ALA A 91 4.23 2.34 -6.09
CA ALA A 91 5.11 2.09 -7.23
C ALA A 91 6.25 1.13 -6.87
N ALA A 92 6.90 1.31 -5.71
CA ALA A 92 7.92 0.40 -5.21
C ALA A 92 7.36 -1.00 -4.94
N ALA A 93 6.18 -1.10 -4.31
CA ALA A 93 5.50 -2.36 -4.06
C ALA A 93 5.13 -3.09 -5.36
N LEU A 94 4.63 -2.38 -6.38
CA LEU A 94 4.33 -2.96 -7.70
C LEU A 94 5.59 -3.54 -8.37
N GLN A 95 6.74 -2.87 -8.27
CA GLN A 95 8.00 -3.42 -8.76
C GLN A 95 8.42 -4.69 -8.00
N ALA A 96 8.24 -4.70 -6.68
CA ALA A 96 8.53 -5.87 -5.87
C ALA A 96 7.63 -7.06 -6.24
N GLN A 97 6.32 -6.84 -6.49
CA GLN A 97 5.41 -7.91 -6.92
C GLN A 97 5.86 -8.57 -8.24
N LYS A 98 6.36 -7.78 -9.20
CA LYS A 98 6.83 -8.30 -10.51
C LYS A 98 8.07 -9.19 -10.40
N GLN A 99 8.79 -9.12 -9.30
CA GLN A 99 10.00 -9.93 -9.05
C GLN A 99 9.71 -11.19 -8.24
N LEU A 100 8.49 -11.35 -7.71
CA LEU A 100 8.11 -12.54 -6.95
C LEU A 100 7.96 -13.76 -7.88
N PRO A 101 8.38 -14.95 -7.41
CA PRO A 101 7.95 -16.19 -8.03
C PRO A 101 6.42 -16.28 -8.10
N GLU A 102 5.90 -16.92 -9.14
CA GLU A 102 4.45 -17.02 -9.38
C GLU A 102 3.68 -17.57 -8.17
N ALA A 103 4.21 -18.61 -7.53
CA ALA A 103 3.60 -19.22 -6.34
C ALA A 103 3.51 -18.24 -5.16
N ASP A 104 4.56 -17.43 -4.94
CA ASP A 104 4.62 -16.44 -3.85
C ASP A 104 3.67 -15.27 -4.12
N LEU A 105 3.59 -14.83 -5.37
CA LEU A 105 2.64 -13.81 -5.80
C LEU A 105 1.20 -14.29 -5.61
N ALA A 106 0.88 -15.52 -6.03
CA ALA A 106 -0.45 -16.10 -5.87
C ALA A 106 -0.84 -16.25 -4.38
N ALA A 107 0.09 -16.69 -3.53
CA ALA A 107 -0.12 -16.78 -2.08
C ALA A 107 -0.40 -15.40 -1.48
N ARG A 108 0.37 -14.39 -1.85
CA ARG A 108 0.17 -13.00 -1.40
C ARG A 108 -1.17 -12.45 -1.86
N GLN A 109 -1.52 -12.62 -3.12
CA GLN A 109 -2.81 -12.20 -3.66
C GLN A 109 -3.98 -12.82 -2.89
N SER A 110 -3.88 -14.10 -2.56
CA SER A 110 -4.92 -14.81 -1.79
C SER A 110 -5.03 -14.28 -0.36
N SER A 111 -3.90 -14.10 0.33
CA SER A 111 -3.87 -13.55 1.68
C SER A 111 -4.43 -12.14 1.74
N CYS A 112 -3.98 -11.25 0.83
CA CYS A 112 -4.47 -9.88 0.75
C CYS A 112 -5.95 -9.80 0.37
N ALA A 113 -6.45 -10.69 -0.49
CA ALA A 113 -7.87 -10.75 -0.83
C ALA A 113 -8.74 -11.10 0.39
N LEU A 114 -8.32 -12.06 1.20
CA LEU A 114 -9.02 -12.45 2.44
C LEU A 114 -9.00 -11.32 3.48
N GLU A 115 -7.84 -10.67 3.67
CA GLU A 115 -7.72 -9.56 4.59
C GLU A 115 -8.56 -8.35 4.12
N GLY A 116 -8.50 -7.99 2.85
CA GLY A 116 -9.31 -6.92 2.27
C GLY A 116 -10.81 -7.18 2.37
N ALA A 117 -11.27 -8.42 2.16
CA ALA A 117 -12.66 -8.81 2.38
C ALA A 117 -13.08 -8.64 3.85
N ARG A 118 -12.19 -8.96 4.80
CA ARG A 118 -12.43 -8.72 6.24
C ARG A 118 -12.54 -7.23 6.54
N LEU A 119 -11.63 -6.40 6.02
CA LEU A 119 -11.70 -4.95 6.18
C LEU A 119 -13.00 -4.39 5.62
N LEU A 120 -13.42 -4.85 4.43
CA LEU A 120 -14.68 -4.46 3.80
C LEU A 120 -15.88 -4.83 4.67
N SER A 121 -15.88 -6.00 5.32
CA SER A 121 -16.97 -6.43 6.20
C SER A 121 -17.11 -5.55 7.46
N GLN A 122 -16.02 -4.93 7.90
CA GLN A 122 -15.96 -4.00 9.04
C GLN A 122 -16.30 -2.55 8.66
N THR A 123 -16.36 -2.25 7.36
CA THR A 123 -16.65 -0.91 6.84
C THR A 123 -18.15 -0.60 7.01
N ASP A 124 -18.45 0.62 7.44
CA ASP A 124 -19.83 1.10 7.57
C ASP A 124 -20.55 1.26 6.22
N VAL A 125 -21.83 1.58 6.25
CA VAL A 125 -22.66 1.71 5.05
C VAL A 125 -22.15 2.82 4.13
N ILE A 126 -21.70 3.95 4.68
CA ILE A 126 -21.20 5.09 3.91
C ILE A 126 -19.89 4.71 3.24
N GLY A 127 -18.96 4.12 3.99
CA GLY A 127 -17.69 3.66 3.45
C GLY A 127 -17.87 2.63 2.33
N ARG A 128 -18.78 1.65 2.51
CA ARG A 128 -19.11 0.67 1.45
C ARG A 128 -19.68 1.33 0.20
N PHE A 129 -20.52 2.36 0.34
CA PHE A 129 -21.02 3.11 -0.80
C PHE A 129 -19.89 3.81 -1.56
N VAL A 130 -18.95 4.46 -0.85
CA VAL A 130 -17.78 5.10 -1.48
C VAL A 130 -16.91 4.06 -2.20
N ILE A 131 -16.61 2.94 -1.54
CA ILE A 131 -15.84 1.83 -2.15
C ILE A 131 -16.52 1.35 -3.42
N SER A 132 -17.82 1.07 -3.39
CA SER A 132 -18.58 0.63 -4.57
C SER A 132 -18.46 1.63 -5.74
N ARG A 133 -18.51 2.93 -5.49
CA ARG A 133 -18.35 3.96 -6.52
C ARG A 133 -16.94 3.98 -7.12
N LEU A 134 -15.91 3.82 -6.28
CA LEU A 134 -14.53 3.74 -6.74
C LEU A 134 -14.30 2.48 -7.59
N VAL A 135 -14.82 1.34 -7.15
CA VAL A 135 -14.74 0.07 -7.86
C VAL A 135 -15.42 0.16 -9.23
N GLN A 136 -16.62 0.74 -9.32
CA GLN A 136 -17.31 0.93 -10.61
C GLN A 136 -16.47 1.77 -11.58
N ARG A 137 -15.88 2.87 -11.12
CA ARG A 137 -15.00 3.71 -11.96
C ARG A 137 -13.76 2.95 -12.43
N ARG A 138 -13.14 2.15 -11.55
CA ARG A 138 -11.97 1.34 -11.90
C ARG A 138 -12.34 0.23 -12.86
N LEU A 139 -13.46 -0.44 -12.65
CA LEU A 139 -13.99 -1.48 -13.52
C LEU A 139 -14.21 -0.96 -14.95
N GLN A 140 -14.86 0.21 -15.11
CA GLN A 140 -15.02 0.86 -16.40
C GLN A 140 -13.69 1.14 -17.11
N LYS A 141 -12.66 1.57 -16.37
CA LYS A 141 -11.32 1.79 -16.94
C LYS A 141 -10.65 0.48 -17.36
N LEU A 142 -10.85 -0.59 -16.60
CA LEU A 142 -10.20 -1.88 -16.86
C LEU A 142 -10.86 -2.68 -17.97
N VAL A 143 -12.20 -2.70 -18.06
CA VAL A 143 -12.93 -3.57 -19.01
C VAL A 143 -13.70 -2.80 -20.09
N GLY A 144 -13.91 -1.50 -19.95
CA GLY A 144 -14.42 -0.66 -21.03
C GLY A 144 -15.92 -0.82 -21.29
N ASP A 145 -16.72 -0.90 -20.23
CA ASP A 145 -18.21 -0.88 -20.34
C ASP A 145 -18.75 0.53 -20.42
#